data_df30584f64af6b8d033e712962b23d03
#
_entry.id   df30584f64af6b8d033e712962b23d03
#
_cell.length_a   1.000
_cell.length_b   1.000
_cell.length_c   1.000
_cell.angle_alpha   90.00
_cell.angle_beta   90.00
_cell.angle_gamma   90.00
#
_symmetry.space_group_name_H-M   'P 1'
#
loop_
_entity.id
_entity.type
_entity.pdbx_description
1 polymer ?
#
loop_
_entity_poly.entity_id
_entity_poly.type
_entity_poly.pdbx_seq_one_letter_code
_entity_poly.pdbx_strand_id
1 'polypeptide(L)'
;MKIKIIGKELKITDALNDYVEKKLERIDKYFENAEADVTLRTEKNEQIAEIYVNANGEKYRAVTEDKDLYASIDKDIDILEGQIRKMKTKKEKMMREGSIRTMEAIDDKIAEISNEIVKTSYYEIKPITPEDAVLKLQEKPTHNFLTFINVETGKVN
;
A
#
# COMPACT_ATOMS: atom_id res chain seq x y z
N MET A 1 -18.88 9.46 7.66
CA MET A 1 -18.46 8.47 6.61
C MET A 1 -19.66 8.07 5.78
N LYS A 2 -19.49 7.87 4.45
CA LYS A 2 -20.51 7.24 3.61
C LYS A 2 -20.30 5.72 3.63
N ILE A 3 -21.34 4.96 3.98
CA ILE A 3 -21.26 3.51 4.10
C ILE A 3 -22.19 2.86 3.09
N LYS A 4 -21.69 1.87 2.35
CA LYS A 4 -22.47 1.04 1.45
C LYS A 4 -22.29 -0.42 1.85
N ILE A 5 -23.38 -1.11 2.15
CA ILE A 5 -23.38 -2.51 2.58
C ILE A 5 -24.04 -3.37 1.53
N ILE A 6 -23.39 -4.42 1.09
CA ILE A 6 -23.86 -5.37 0.08
C ILE A 6 -23.77 -6.78 0.63
N GLY A 7 -24.88 -7.51 0.61
CA GLY A 7 -24.91 -8.95 0.86
C GLY A 7 -24.88 -9.75 -0.45
N LYS A 8 -23.95 -10.67 -0.58
CA LYS A 8 -23.92 -11.66 -1.66
C LYS A 8 -24.38 -13.01 -1.11
N GLU A 9 -25.46 -13.52 -1.65
CA GLU A 9 -26.12 -14.74 -1.17
C GLU A 9 -26.54 -14.69 0.32
N LEU A 10 -26.58 -13.47 0.87
CA LEU A 10 -26.94 -13.18 2.24
C LEU A 10 -27.89 -11.98 2.28
N LYS A 11 -29.01 -12.10 3.01
CA LYS A 11 -29.91 -10.99 3.24
C LYS A 11 -29.38 -10.11 4.38
N ILE A 12 -29.12 -8.85 4.09
CA ILE A 12 -28.74 -7.88 5.11
C ILE A 12 -29.98 -7.56 5.95
N THR A 13 -29.90 -7.78 7.27
CA THR A 13 -30.91 -7.40 8.24
C THR A 13 -30.60 -6.04 8.83
N ASP A 14 -31.61 -5.36 9.37
CA ASP A 14 -31.43 -4.05 10.02
C ASP A 14 -30.42 -4.14 11.18
N ALA A 15 -30.49 -5.22 11.99
CA ALA A 15 -29.54 -5.45 13.07
C ALA A 15 -28.09 -5.60 12.59
N LEU A 16 -27.89 -6.21 11.43
CA LEU A 16 -26.56 -6.37 10.84
C LEU A 16 -26.06 -5.04 10.27
N ASN A 17 -26.95 -4.27 9.65
CA ASN A 17 -26.63 -2.93 9.16
C ASN A 17 -26.19 -2.02 10.32
N ASP A 18 -26.99 -1.92 11.38
CA ASP A 18 -26.67 -1.13 12.57
C ASP A 18 -25.35 -1.57 13.22
N TYR A 19 -25.08 -2.87 13.23
CA TYR A 19 -23.85 -3.40 13.79
C TYR A 19 -22.61 -2.94 12.99
N VAL A 20 -22.66 -3.07 11.67
CA VAL A 20 -21.59 -2.63 10.78
C VAL A 20 -21.35 -1.13 10.90
N GLU A 21 -22.41 -0.33 10.89
CA GLU A 21 -22.32 1.13 11.02
C GLU A 21 -21.66 1.52 12.34
N LYS A 22 -22.13 0.96 13.46
CA LYS A 22 -21.54 1.19 14.78
C LYS A 22 -20.06 0.80 14.87
N LYS A 23 -19.66 -0.29 14.23
CA LYS A 23 -18.25 -0.71 14.23
C LYS A 23 -17.40 0.21 13.36
N LEU A 24 -17.91 0.65 12.23
CA LEU A 24 -17.22 1.58 11.34
C LEU A 24 -17.06 3.00 11.93
N GLU A 25 -17.86 3.39 12.93
CA GLU A 25 -17.63 4.63 13.68
C GLU A 25 -16.23 4.70 14.32
N ARG A 26 -15.62 3.55 14.66
CA ARG A 26 -14.25 3.49 15.16
C ARG A 26 -13.25 3.95 14.09
N ILE A 27 -13.51 3.62 12.84
CA ILE A 27 -12.69 4.00 11.69
C ILE A 27 -12.94 5.46 11.29
N ASP A 28 -14.19 5.90 11.34
CA ASP A 28 -14.59 7.25 10.96
C ASP A 28 -13.87 8.34 11.78
N LYS A 29 -13.56 8.06 13.04
CA LYS A 29 -12.80 8.96 13.94
C LYS A 29 -11.41 9.32 13.42
N TYR A 30 -10.87 8.55 12.50
CA TYR A 30 -9.54 8.80 11.92
C TYR A 30 -9.56 9.71 10.71
N PHE A 31 -10.74 9.99 10.13
CA PHE A 31 -10.88 10.70 8.86
C PHE A 31 -12.02 11.71 8.91
N GLU A 32 -11.86 12.85 8.26
CA GLU A 32 -12.95 13.84 8.09
C GLU A 32 -13.93 13.42 7.01
N ASN A 33 -13.42 12.80 5.93
CA ASN A 33 -14.22 12.30 4.83
C ASN A 33 -13.72 10.91 4.45
N ALA A 34 -14.58 9.91 4.60
CA ALA A 34 -14.29 8.55 4.21
C ALA A 34 -15.51 7.89 3.56
N GLU A 35 -15.26 6.96 2.67
CA GLU A 35 -16.26 6.09 2.05
C GLU A 35 -15.90 4.65 2.38
N ALA A 36 -16.87 3.86 2.81
CA ALA A 36 -16.70 2.44 3.13
C ALA A 36 -17.65 1.59 2.31
N ASP A 37 -17.10 0.63 1.60
CA ASP A 37 -17.85 -0.44 0.93
C ASP A 37 -17.68 -1.73 1.73
N VAL A 38 -18.78 -2.28 2.22
CA VAL A 38 -18.82 -3.52 2.99
C VAL A 38 -19.52 -4.58 2.18
N THR A 39 -18.83 -5.68 1.91
CA THR A 39 -19.40 -6.84 1.24
C THR A 39 -19.42 -8.03 2.18
N LEU A 40 -20.61 -8.55 2.45
CA LEU A 40 -20.83 -9.70 3.31
C LEU A 40 -21.30 -10.87 2.45
N ARG A 41 -20.70 -12.05 2.63
CA ARG A 41 -21.04 -13.25 1.86
C ARG A 41 -20.89 -14.52 2.69
N THR A 42 -21.58 -15.56 2.26
CA THR A 42 -21.46 -16.89 2.85
C THR A 42 -20.88 -17.82 1.79
N GLU A 43 -19.80 -18.50 2.10
CA GLU A 43 -19.23 -19.54 1.25
C GLU A 43 -19.11 -20.86 2.01
N LYS A 44 -19.77 -21.89 1.54
CA LYS A 44 -19.84 -23.20 2.20
C LYS A 44 -20.39 -23.07 3.62
N ASN A 45 -19.55 -23.04 4.64
CA ASN A 45 -19.94 -22.85 6.07
C ASN A 45 -19.21 -21.67 6.70
N GLU A 46 -18.49 -20.86 5.91
CA GLU A 46 -17.76 -19.71 6.38
C GLU A 46 -18.50 -18.42 6.04
N GLN A 47 -18.51 -17.51 6.99
CA GLN A 47 -19.08 -16.17 6.84
C GLN A 47 -17.94 -15.19 6.55
N ILE A 48 -17.93 -14.61 5.38
CA ILE A 48 -16.84 -13.75 4.92
C ILE A 48 -17.30 -12.30 4.96
N ALA A 49 -16.52 -11.48 5.63
CA ALA A 49 -16.63 -10.03 5.57
C ALA A 49 -15.48 -9.48 4.73
N GLU A 50 -15.78 -8.50 3.90
CA GLU A 50 -14.81 -7.72 3.15
C GLU A 50 -15.16 -6.25 3.34
N ILE A 51 -14.25 -5.49 3.91
CA ILE A 51 -14.42 -4.06 4.14
C ILE A 51 -13.34 -3.30 3.40
N TYR A 52 -13.78 -2.38 2.56
CA TYR A 52 -12.92 -1.47 1.81
C TYR A 52 -13.20 -0.04 2.26
N VAL A 53 -12.17 0.68 2.68
CA VAL A 53 -12.26 2.08 3.11
C VAL A 53 -11.40 2.94 2.20
N ASN A 54 -11.99 3.97 1.62
CA ASN A 54 -11.30 5.00 0.85
C ASN A 54 -11.37 6.32 1.62
N ALA A 55 -10.23 6.85 2.01
CA ALA A 55 -10.15 8.08 2.78
C ALA A 55 -8.89 8.88 2.44
N ASN A 56 -9.07 10.16 2.13
CA ASN A 56 -7.97 11.09 1.81
C ASN A 56 -7.03 10.60 0.68
N GLY A 57 -7.58 9.87 -0.32
CA GLY A 57 -6.83 9.29 -1.42
C GLY A 57 -6.10 7.99 -1.07
N GLU A 58 -6.22 7.50 0.15
CA GLU A 58 -5.68 6.22 0.59
C GLU A 58 -6.77 5.14 0.64
N LYS A 59 -6.34 3.93 0.37
CA LYS A 59 -7.21 2.76 0.28
C LYS A 59 -6.78 1.73 1.30
N TYR A 60 -7.74 1.30 2.13
CA TYR A 60 -7.56 0.27 3.14
C TYR A 60 -8.50 -0.88 2.84
N ARG A 61 -8.05 -2.10 3.00
CA ARG A 61 -8.86 -3.29 2.76
C ARG A 61 -8.59 -4.34 3.81
N ALA A 62 -9.65 -4.94 4.32
CA ALA A 62 -9.59 -6.14 5.14
C ALA A 62 -10.55 -7.17 4.56
N VAL A 63 -10.20 -8.43 4.65
CA VAL A 63 -11.03 -9.57 4.28
C VAL A 63 -10.76 -10.66 5.29
N THR A 64 -11.79 -11.07 6.00
CA THR A 64 -11.68 -12.17 6.97
C THR A 64 -12.86 -13.13 6.85
N GLU A 65 -12.63 -14.33 7.30
CA GLU A 65 -13.60 -15.41 7.36
C GLU A 65 -13.73 -15.94 8.78
N ASP A 66 -14.92 -16.29 9.17
CA ASP A 66 -15.25 -16.94 10.44
C ASP A 66 -16.55 -17.74 10.30
N LYS A 67 -16.83 -18.59 11.28
CA LYS A 67 -18.13 -19.26 11.39
C LYS A 67 -19.26 -18.28 11.76
N ASP A 68 -18.91 -17.16 12.36
CA ASP A 68 -19.82 -16.10 12.75
C ASP A 68 -19.50 -14.79 11.99
N LEU A 69 -20.50 -14.24 11.32
CA LEU A 69 -20.38 -13.03 10.53
C LEU A 69 -19.98 -11.80 11.38
N TYR A 70 -20.49 -11.72 12.59
CA TYR A 70 -20.14 -10.62 13.50
C TYR A 70 -18.66 -10.68 13.89
N ALA A 71 -18.13 -11.90 14.11
CA ALA A 71 -16.72 -12.10 14.38
C ALA A 71 -15.84 -11.73 13.19
N SER A 72 -16.26 -12.03 11.95
CA SER A 72 -15.54 -11.63 10.73
C SER A 72 -15.50 -10.11 10.61
N ILE A 73 -16.62 -9.43 10.82
CA ILE A 73 -16.67 -7.95 10.81
C ILE A 73 -15.72 -7.36 11.85
N ASP A 74 -15.70 -7.88 13.08
CA ASP A 74 -14.83 -7.39 14.14
C ASP A 74 -13.35 -7.54 13.81
N LYS A 75 -12.96 -8.68 13.25
CA LYS A 75 -11.60 -8.92 12.77
C LYS A 75 -11.19 -7.94 11.68
N ASP A 76 -12.08 -7.67 10.72
CA ASP A 76 -11.81 -6.71 9.65
C ASP A 76 -11.61 -5.30 10.19
N ILE A 77 -12.41 -4.86 11.15
CA ILE A 77 -12.26 -3.56 11.80
C ILE A 77 -10.91 -3.44 12.52
N ASP A 78 -10.49 -4.47 13.25
CA ASP A 78 -9.21 -4.48 13.95
C ASP A 78 -8.01 -4.44 12.98
N ILE A 79 -8.10 -5.15 11.86
CA ILE A 79 -7.10 -5.11 10.78
C ILE A 79 -7.02 -3.70 10.17
N LEU A 80 -8.16 -3.09 9.85
CA LEU A 80 -8.22 -1.75 9.29
C LEU A 80 -7.66 -0.70 10.25
N GLU A 81 -8.01 -0.76 11.54
CA GLU A 81 -7.40 0.12 12.55
C GLU A 81 -5.88 -0.01 12.60
N GLY A 82 -5.37 -1.24 12.54
CA GLY A 82 -3.93 -1.51 12.49
C GLY A 82 -3.25 -0.89 11.28
N GLN A 83 -3.86 -1.01 10.09
CA GLN A 83 -3.36 -0.40 8.86
C GLN A 83 -3.34 1.13 8.95
N ILE A 84 -4.44 1.73 9.42
CA ILE A 84 -4.59 3.18 9.55
C ILE A 84 -3.55 3.76 10.53
N ARG A 85 -3.38 3.13 11.69
CA ARG A 85 -2.37 3.56 12.69
C ARG A 85 -0.96 3.52 12.13
N LYS A 86 -0.60 2.44 11.43
CA LYS A 86 0.72 2.33 10.76
C LYS A 86 0.93 3.44 9.74
N MET A 87 -0.08 3.76 8.94
CA MET A 87 0.01 4.82 7.94
C MET A 87 0.13 6.21 8.57
N LYS A 88 -0.64 6.50 9.63
CA LYS A 88 -0.50 7.77 10.38
C LYS A 88 0.89 7.93 10.97
N THR A 89 1.38 6.92 11.67
CA THR A 89 2.73 6.95 12.27
C THR A 89 3.81 7.14 11.20
N LYS A 90 3.67 6.47 10.04
CA LYS A 90 4.61 6.65 8.93
C LYS A 90 4.60 8.08 8.38
N LYS A 91 3.42 8.67 8.20
CA LYS A 91 3.27 10.06 7.74
C LYS A 91 3.85 11.06 8.74
N GLU A 92 3.54 10.90 10.02
CA GLU A 92 4.10 11.75 11.09
C GLU A 92 5.62 11.66 11.13
N LYS A 93 6.19 10.46 11.00
CA LYS A 93 7.63 10.26 10.94
C LYS A 93 8.24 10.94 9.71
N MET A 94 7.65 10.78 8.54
CA MET A 94 8.12 11.45 7.31
C MET A 94 8.03 12.97 7.41
N MET A 95 6.98 13.53 8.03
CA MET A 95 6.86 14.98 8.26
C MET A 95 7.92 15.49 9.23
N ARG A 96 8.21 14.75 10.32
CA ARG A 96 9.28 15.12 11.26
C ARG A 96 10.66 15.05 10.62
N GLU A 97 10.96 13.97 9.91
CA GLU A 97 12.24 13.81 9.19
C GLU A 97 12.39 14.86 8.07
N GLY A 98 11.31 15.17 7.35
CA GLY A 98 11.28 16.25 6.35
C GLY A 98 11.52 17.62 6.98
N SER A 99 10.94 17.91 8.14
CA SER A 99 11.12 19.18 8.88
C SER A 99 12.55 19.32 9.42
N ILE A 100 13.15 18.24 9.94
CA ILE A 100 14.55 18.24 10.40
C ILE A 100 15.50 18.45 9.23
N ARG A 101 15.31 17.77 8.11
CA ARG A 101 16.11 17.98 6.89
C ARG A 101 15.97 19.39 6.32
N THR A 102 14.80 20.03 6.48
CA THR A 102 14.59 21.39 6.00
C THR A 102 15.30 22.41 6.91
N MET A 103 15.38 22.18 8.22
CA MET A 103 16.11 23.03 9.15
C MET A 103 17.63 22.91 9.00
N GLU A 104 18.17 21.68 8.86
CA GLU A 104 19.59 21.46 8.59
C GLU A 104 20.00 21.94 7.19
N ALA A 105 19.10 21.86 6.20
CA ALA A 105 19.39 22.28 4.83
C ALA A 105 19.33 23.80 4.59
N ILE A 106 18.88 24.60 5.55
CA ILE A 106 18.92 26.06 5.44
C ILE A 106 20.29 26.62 5.84
N ASP A 107 20.99 25.98 6.76
CA ASP A 107 22.34 26.42 7.17
C ASP A 107 23.46 25.96 6.21
N ASP A 108 23.28 24.82 5.49
CA ASP A 108 24.29 24.28 4.57
C ASP A 108 24.10 24.70 3.09
N LYS A 109 22.99 25.32 2.73
CA LYS A 109 22.67 25.66 1.33
C LYS A 109 23.33 26.93 0.77
N ILE A 110 24.22 27.55 1.50
CA ILE A 110 25.06 28.67 0.98
C ILE A 110 26.45 28.20 0.53
N ALA A 111 26.84 26.98 0.83
CA ALA A 111 28.09 26.40 0.37
C ALA A 111 27.85 25.14 -0.44
N GLU A 112 28.13 25.26 -1.75
CA GLU A 112 28.33 24.18 -2.72
C GLU A 112 27.10 23.35 -3.13
N ILE A 113 26.66 23.57 -4.36
CA ILE A 113 25.98 22.59 -5.19
C ILE A 113 26.98 21.45 -5.45
N SER A 114 27.22 20.60 -4.48
CA SER A 114 27.83 19.31 -4.72
C SER A 114 26.75 18.38 -5.30
N ASN A 115 27.02 17.75 -6.40
CA ASN A 115 26.24 16.65 -6.96
C ASN A 115 26.25 15.49 -5.95
N GLU A 116 25.41 15.55 -4.94
CA GLU A 116 25.35 14.52 -3.91
C GLU A 116 24.66 13.29 -4.47
N ILE A 117 25.42 12.20 -4.55
CA ILE A 117 24.89 10.89 -4.95
C ILE A 117 23.98 10.40 -3.82
N VAL A 118 22.67 10.57 -4.00
CA VAL A 118 21.64 10.26 -2.98
C VAL A 118 21.58 8.76 -2.66
N LYS A 119 21.98 7.91 -3.59
CA LYS A 119 22.03 6.45 -3.40
C LYS A 119 23.03 5.81 -4.35
N THR A 120 23.97 5.07 -3.80
CA THR A 120 24.86 4.21 -4.58
C THR A 120 24.39 2.76 -4.44
N SER A 121 24.16 2.11 -5.57
CA SER A 121 23.86 0.68 -5.64
C SER A 121 24.95 -0.01 -6.43
N TYR A 122 25.52 -1.06 -5.86
CA TYR A 122 26.55 -1.87 -6.53
C TYR A 122 25.89 -3.09 -7.14
N TYR A 123 26.11 -3.29 -8.42
CA TYR A 123 25.66 -4.47 -9.16
C TYR A 123 26.86 -5.19 -9.72
N GLU A 124 26.93 -6.48 -9.52
CA GLU A 124 27.90 -7.32 -10.19
C GLU A 124 27.44 -7.55 -11.65
N ILE A 125 28.01 -6.77 -12.58
CA ILE A 125 27.66 -6.88 -14.00
C ILE A 125 28.63 -7.88 -14.62
N LYS A 126 28.13 -9.07 -14.95
CA LYS A 126 28.89 -10.04 -15.72
C LYS A 126 28.93 -9.60 -17.17
N PRO A 127 30.15 -9.63 -17.83
CA PRO A 127 30.23 -9.34 -19.26
C PRO A 127 29.36 -10.34 -20.05
N ILE A 128 28.60 -9.82 -21.00
CA ILE A 128 27.74 -10.63 -21.89
C ILE A 128 27.83 -10.13 -23.31
N THR A 129 27.42 -10.95 -24.27
CA THR A 129 27.35 -10.54 -25.67
C THR A 129 26.13 -9.65 -25.91
N PRO A 130 26.12 -8.83 -26.98
CA PRO A 130 24.95 -8.04 -27.36
C PRO A 130 23.70 -8.89 -27.59
N GLU A 131 23.88 -10.08 -28.18
CA GLU A 131 22.78 -11.03 -28.44
C GLU A 131 22.18 -11.54 -27.14
N ASP A 132 22.99 -11.93 -26.16
CA ASP A 132 22.53 -12.35 -24.84
C ASP A 132 21.84 -11.21 -24.07
N ALA A 133 22.30 -9.98 -24.26
CA ALA A 133 21.67 -8.81 -23.66
C ALA A 133 20.26 -8.58 -24.20
N VAL A 134 20.03 -8.75 -25.50
CA VAL A 134 18.72 -8.67 -26.12
C VAL A 134 17.79 -9.77 -25.60
N LEU A 135 18.27 -11.02 -25.48
CA LEU A 135 17.48 -12.13 -24.93
C LEU A 135 17.07 -11.85 -23.48
N LYS A 136 17.99 -11.37 -22.63
CA LYS A 136 17.69 -11.01 -21.25
C LYS A 136 16.68 -9.84 -21.13
N LEU A 137 16.70 -8.89 -22.05
CA LEU A 137 15.73 -7.80 -22.09
C LEU A 137 14.34 -8.33 -22.46
N GLN A 138 14.26 -9.30 -23.39
CA GLN A 138 13.00 -9.93 -23.78
C GLN A 138 12.38 -10.80 -22.69
N GLU A 139 13.20 -11.42 -21.83
CA GLU A 139 12.70 -12.20 -20.68
C GLU A 139 11.99 -11.34 -19.62
N LYS A 140 12.24 -10.03 -19.61
CA LYS A 140 11.68 -9.10 -18.62
C LYS A 140 10.91 -7.96 -19.30
N PRO A 141 9.65 -8.19 -19.69
CA PRO A 141 8.87 -7.23 -20.47
C PRO A 141 8.58 -5.89 -19.74
N THR A 142 8.88 -5.82 -18.46
CA THR A 142 8.77 -4.58 -17.67
C THR A 142 10.00 -3.67 -17.78
N HIS A 143 11.11 -4.16 -18.37
CA HIS A 143 12.33 -3.40 -18.53
C HIS A 143 12.43 -2.84 -19.94
N ASN A 144 12.56 -1.52 -20.05
CA ASN A 144 12.68 -0.83 -21.34
C ASN A 144 14.14 -0.72 -21.83
N PHE A 145 15.11 -1.01 -20.96
CA PHE A 145 16.55 -0.99 -21.30
C PHE A 145 17.33 -1.93 -20.37
N LEU A 146 18.50 -2.35 -20.82
CA LEU A 146 19.46 -3.15 -20.06
C LEU A 146 20.87 -2.58 -20.28
N THR A 147 21.56 -2.23 -19.21
CA THR A 147 22.96 -1.83 -19.26
C THR A 147 23.86 -3.05 -19.04
N PHE A 148 24.82 -3.28 -19.90
CA PHE A 148 25.73 -4.44 -19.80
C PHE A 148 27.17 -4.09 -20.22
N ILE A 149 28.12 -4.90 -19.79
CA ILE A 149 29.51 -4.84 -20.27
C ILE A 149 29.60 -5.80 -21.46
N ASN A 150 29.97 -5.24 -22.62
CA ASN A 150 30.17 -6.04 -23.81
C ASN A 150 31.48 -6.84 -23.68
N VAL A 151 31.41 -8.16 -23.84
CA VAL A 151 32.58 -9.07 -23.77
C VAL A 151 33.66 -8.73 -24.77
N GLU A 152 33.29 -8.28 -25.98
CA GLU A 152 34.24 -8.03 -27.07
C GLU A 152 34.98 -6.70 -26.91
N THR A 153 34.29 -5.68 -26.42
CA THR A 153 34.83 -4.32 -26.35
C THR A 153 35.26 -3.91 -24.93
N GLY A 154 34.84 -4.65 -23.91
CA GLY A 154 35.06 -4.31 -22.51
C GLY A 154 34.37 -3.02 -22.05
N LYS A 155 33.52 -2.43 -22.88
CA LYS A 155 32.81 -1.17 -22.59
C LYS A 155 31.39 -1.42 -22.14
N VAL A 156 30.85 -0.45 -21.41
CA VAL A 156 29.46 -0.42 -21.03
C VAL A 156 28.62 0.02 -22.24
N ASN A 157 27.59 -0.75 -22.54
CA ASN A 157 26.60 -0.50 -23.60
C ASN A 157 25.19 -0.44 -23.00
#